data_0dbb31fbf8c13a93066ae7c5b3fe2f75
#
_entry.id   0dbb31fbf8c13a93066ae7c5b3fe2f75
#
_cell.length_a   1.000
_cell.length_b   1.000
_cell.length_c   1.000
_cell.angle_alpha   90.00
_cell.angle_beta   90.00
_cell.angle_gamma   90.00
#
_symmetry.space_group_name_H-M   'P 1'
#
loop_
_entity.id
_entity.type
_entity.pdbx_description
1 polymer ?
#
loop_
_entity_poly.entity_id
_entity_poly.type
_entity_poly.pdbx_seq_one_letter_code
_entity_poly.pdbx_strand_id
1 'polypeptide(L)'
;MNAFGHMPTTVRRRPPASAVLAALPLLAAFLGAILALAFGDDAGPAPVRATPAPAGRTVAAGDLRLTLPEGWTPIRTIPAMPGFEGARATFARSWSADVAIALLPAVTPSLLPAQLDAAKSPASSRRRVARAGALRAYHYVRDPRGAGVLDVVAVPTTQGVATIACRSTVVAPDECDLALRGLRLARGSFLPLSADAAFLSRLPAVAATLDAQRVRLRERLARATLAEDPARTAARLAGAYAGARSALRPLAAPRSEAAGTVGLLETLRAHYVRLAGALGTGDRAAFTATARAIDRDESRLAARLGRWQRALALPHAG
;
A
#
# COMPACT_ATOMS: atom_id res chain seq x y z
N MET A 1 -71.65 -16.21 -32.02
CA MET A 1 -71.11 -14.93 -32.44
C MET A 1 -69.91 -14.66 -31.58
N ASN A 2 -68.74 -14.98 -32.12
CA ASN A 2 -67.46 -14.91 -31.39
C ASN A 2 -66.70 -13.64 -31.77
N ALA A 3 -66.43 -12.77 -30.82
CA ALA A 3 -65.54 -11.65 -30.98
C ALA A 3 -64.26 -11.89 -30.13
N PHE A 4 -63.22 -12.48 -30.73
CA PHE A 4 -61.87 -12.52 -30.15
C PHE A 4 -61.16 -11.25 -30.49
N GLY A 5 -60.98 -10.37 -29.50
CA GLY A 5 -60.14 -9.19 -29.60
C GLY A 5 -58.65 -9.58 -29.64
N HIS A 6 -57.96 -9.18 -30.71
CA HIS A 6 -56.52 -9.26 -30.84
C HIS A 6 -55.84 -8.30 -29.86
N MET A 7 -55.09 -8.83 -28.88
CA MET A 7 -54.15 -8.06 -28.09
C MET A 7 -52.86 -7.82 -28.90
N PRO A 8 -52.40 -6.57 -29.07
CA PRO A 8 -51.11 -6.33 -29.69
C PRO A 8 -49.99 -6.76 -28.72
N THR A 9 -49.17 -7.70 -29.16
CA THR A 9 -47.91 -8.06 -28.52
C THR A 9 -46.92 -6.89 -28.66
N THR A 10 -46.81 -6.06 -27.62
CA THR A 10 -45.74 -5.07 -27.50
C THR A 10 -44.40 -5.78 -27.34
N VAL A 11 -43.63 -5.86 -28.40
CA VAL A 11 -42.23 -6.27 -28.40
C VAL A 11 -41.45 -5.23 -27.56
N ARG A 12 -41.16 -5.57 -26.32
CA ARG A 12 -40.30 -4.78 -25.46
C ARG A 12 -38.89 -4.78 -26.06
N ARG A 13 -38.54 -3.72 -26.80
CA ARG A 13 -37.16 -3.45 -27.22
C ARG A 13 -36.31 -3.26 -25.93
N ARG A 14 -35.38 -4.16 -25.72
CA ARG A 14 -34.33 -3.99 -24.70
C ARG A 14 -33.48 -2.78 -25.07
N PRO A 15 -33.29 -1.79 -24.19
CA PRO A 15 -32.32 -0.73 -24.45
C PRO A 15 -30.90 -1.37 -24.51
N PRO A 16 -30.04 -0.90 -25.41
CA PRO A 16 -28.67 -1.40 -25.48
C PRO A 16 -27.95 -1.08 -24.16
N ALA A 17 -27.32 -2.08 -23.59
CA ALA A 17 -26.49 -1.99 -22.35
C ALA A 17 -25.30 -1.01 -22.51
N SER A 18 -25.06 -0.57 -23.75
CA SER A 18 -23.94 0.28 -24.14
C SER A 18 -24.05 1.76 -23.71
N ALA A 19 -25.24 2.26 -23.38
CA ALA A 19 -25.39 3.69 -23.04
C ALA A 19 -24.91 4.07 -21.62
N VAL A 20 -24.77 3.09 -20.68
CA VAL A 20 -24.32 3.35 -19.30
C VAL A 20 -22.80 3.27 -19.17
N LEU A 21 -22.12 2.71 -20.16
CA LEU A 21 -20.67 2.44 -20.13
C LEU A 21 -19.80 3.59 -20.69
N ALA A 22 -20.41 4.61 -21.30
CA ALA A 22 -19.67 5.69 -21.98
C ALA A 22 -18.97 6.70 -21.03
N ALA A 23 -19.33 6.72 -19.73
CA ALA A 23 -18.71 7.63 -18.75
C ALA A 23 -17.45 7.05 -18.08
N LEU A 24 -17.04 5.84 -18.44
CA LEU A 24 -16.02 5.06 -17.75
C LEU A 24 -14.53 5.26 -18.16
N PRO A 25 -14.19 5.85 -19.34
CA PRO A 25 -12.78 6.00 -19.74
C PRO A 25 -12.00 7.05 -18.94
N LEU A 26 -12.67 8.01 -18.29
CA LEU A 26 -11.99 9.10 -17.56
C LEU A 26 -11.29 8.66 -16.27
N LEU A 27 -11.76 7.61 -15.61
CA LEU A 27 -11.14 7.14 -14.36
C LEU A 27 -9.89 6.25 -14.60
N ALA A 28 -9.87 5.51 -15.70
CA ALA A 28 -8.68 4.71 -16.07
C ALA A 28 -7.49 5.62 -16.43
N ALA A 29 -7.75 6.77 -17.07
CA ALA A 29 -6.72 7.77 -17.36
C ALA A 29 -6.17 8.43 -16.07
N PHE A 30 -7.01 8.58 -15.03
CA PHE A 30 -6.59 9.22 -13.78
C PHE A 30 -5.68 8.32 -12.93
N LEU A 31 -5.92 7.01 -12.88
CA LEU A 31 -5.09 6.08 -12.10
C LEU A 31 -3.83 5.63 -12.87
N GLY A 32 -3.87 5.64 -14.21
CA GLY A 32 -2.67 5.48 -15.04
C GLY A 32 -1.67 6.63 -14.84
N ALA A 33 -2.15 7.86 -14.68
CA ALA A 33 -1.34 9.03 -14.32
C ALA A 33 -0.69 8.90 -12.93
N ILE A 34 -1.31 8.14 -12.02
CA ILE A 34 -0.76 7.85 -10.69
C ILE A 34 0.55 7.05 -10.78
N LEU A 35 0.61 6.04 -11.65
CA LEU A 35 1.85 5.28 -11.87
C LEU A 35 2.88 6.10 -12.69
N ALA A 36 2.45 6.87 -13.68
CA ALA A 36 3.37 7.65 -14.53
C ALA A 36 4.06 8.79 -13.78
N LEU A 37 3.36 9.46 -12.83
CA LEU A 37 3.96 10.51 -12.00
C LEU A 37 4.87 9.96 -10.89
N ALA A 38 4.66 8.71 -10.46
CA ALA A 38 5.59 8.05 -9.55
C ALA A 38 6.90 7.61 -10.24
N PHE A 39 6.95 7.65 -11.58
CA PHE A 39 8.09 7.23 -12.39
C PHE A 39 8.58 8.31 -13.37
N GLY A 40 8.01 9.50 -13.33
CA GLY A 40 8.48 10.63 -14.14
C GLY A 40 9.82 11.15 -13.64
N ASP A 41 10.79 11.19 -14.53
CA ASP A 41 12.10 11.85 -14.32
C ASP A 41 11.90 13.37 -14.27
N ASP A 42 11.43 13.89 -13.15
CA ASP A 42 11.44 15.33 -12.91
C ASP A 42 12.77 15.74 -12.27
N ALA A 43 13.50 16.59 -12.98
CA ALA A 43 14.69 17.28 -12.49
C ALA A 43 14.32 18.02 -11.19
N GLY A 44 14.75 17.46 -10.07
CA GLY A 44 14.46 17.97 -8.73
C GLY A 44 15.14 19.32 -8.46
N PRO A 45 14.66 20.05 -7.45
CA PRO A 45 15.27 21.32 -7.01
C PRO A 45 16.72 21.13 -6.59
N ALA A 46 17.52 22.17 -6.78
CA ALA A 46 18.95 22.20 -6.58
C ALA A 46 19.41 21.57 -5.26
N PRO A 47 20.53 20.83 -5.24
CA PRO A 47 20.94 20.02 -4.12
C PRO A 47 21.24 20.88 -2.89
N VAL A 48 20.47 20.68 -1.83
CA VAL A 48 20.93 21.01 -0.47
C VAL A 48 22.27 20.30 -0.30
N ARG A 49 23.32 21.04 0.08
CA ARG A 49 24.66 20.48 0.31
C ARG A 49 24.56 19.21 1.13
N ALA A 50 24.69 18.09 0.45
CA ALA A 50 24.66 16.78 1.07
C ALA A 50 25.90 16.68 1.97
N THR A 51 25.70 16.39 3.23
CA THR A 51 26.75 15.88 4.11
C THR A 51 27.46 14.74 3.35
N PRO A 52 28.81 14.75 3.22
CA PRO A 52 29.51 13.72 2.45
C PRO A 52 29.02 12.33 2.88
N ALA A 53 28.60 11.54 1.90
CA ALA A 53 28.22 10.16 2.17
C ALA A 53 29.44 9.45 2.78
N PRO A 54 29.27 8.66 3.84
CA PRO A 54 30.38 7.92 4.40
C PRO A 54 31.04 7.10 3.29
N ALA A 55 32.36 7.19 3.16
CA ALA A 55 33.13 6.35 2.25
C ALA A 55 32.93 4.90 2.68
N GLY A 56 32.13 4.13 1.94
CA GLY A 56 31.80 2.77 2.30
C GLY A 56 31.16 2.01 1.14
N ARG A 57 31.08 0.68 1.29
CA ARG A 57 30.48 -0.20 0.27
C ARG A 57 28.96 -0.12 0.33
N THR A 58 28.31 0.10 -0.82
CA THR A 58 26.83 0.10 -0.90
C THR A 58 26.31 -1.30 -1.14
N VAL A 59 25.33 -1.71 -0.34
CA VAL A 59 24.53 -2.93 -0.51
C VAL A 59 23.09 -2.58 -0.88
N ALA A 60 22.40 -3.52 -1.53
CA ALA A 60 21.05 -3.30 -2.05
C ALA A 60 20.09 -4.41 -1.61
N ALA A 61 18.86 -4.00 -1.23
CA ALA A 61 17.73 -4.89 -0.98
C ALA A 61 16.49 -4.35 -1.72
N GLY A 62 16.28 -4.83 -2.96
CA GLY A 62 15.29 -4.23 -3.85
C GLY A 62 15.66 -2.80 -4.22
N ASP A 63 14.76 -1.86 -3.97
CA ASP A 63 15.00 -0.42 -4.18
C ASP A 63 15.69 0.26 -2.98
N LEU A 64 15.93 -0.46 -1.91
CA LEU A 64 16.65 0.04 -0.76
C LEU A 64 18.15 -0.04 -1.00
N ARG A 65 18.88 1.00 -0.66
CA ARG A 65 20.34 1.11 -0.73
C ARG A 65 20.85 1.48 0.65
N LEU A 66 21.87 0.80 1.10
CA LEU A 66 22.58 1.12 2.33
C LEU A 66 24.07 1.25 2.06
N THR A 67 24.62 2.43 2.33
CA THR A 67 26.06 2.60 2.39
C THR A 67 26.54 2.14 3.76
N LEU A 68 27.30 1.04 3.77
CA LEU A 68 27.83 0.44 4.97
C LEU A 68 28.98 1.33 5.52
N PRO A 69 29.05 1.51 6.83
CA PRO A 69 30.21 2.12 7.47
C PRO A 69 31.48 1.32 7.18
N GLU A 70 32.64 1.95 7.42
CA GLU A 70 33.93 1.28 7.35
C GLU A 70 33.97 0.09 8.33
N GLY A 71 34.62 -0.99 7.92
CA GLY A 71 34.70 -2.23 8.73
C GLY A 71 33.52 -3.18 8.57
N TRP A 72 32.45 -2.80 7.83
CA TRP A 72 31.33 -3.69 7.55
C TRP A 72 31.54 -4.49 6.26
N THR A 73 31.25 -5.78 6.32
CA THR A 73 31.37 -6.70 5.18
C THR A 73 30.00 -7.29 4.83
N PRO A 74 29.56 -7.24 3.55
CA PRO A 74 28.35 -7.95 3.12
C PRO A 74 28.52 -9.46 3.30
N ILE A 75 27.48 -10.12 3.82
CA ILE A 75 27.42 -11.57 4.00
C ILE A 75 26.16 -12.14 3.34
N ARG A 76 26.18 -13.43 2.96
CA ARG A 76 25.06 -14.04 2.24
C ARG A 76 23.93 -14.49 3.15
N THR A 77 24.26 -14.88 4.35
CA THR A 77 23.32 -15.42 5.33
C THR A 77 23.67 -14.96 6.74
N ILE A 78 22.65 -14.59 7.49
CA ILE A 78 22.76 -14.40 8.96
C ILE A 78 21.96 -15.50 9.65
N PRO A 79 22.37 -15.95 10.84
CA PRO A 79 21.52 -16.73 11.72
C PRO A 79 20.17 -16.02 11.88
N ALA A 80 19.07 -16.76 11.85
CA ALA A 80 17.70 -16.28 11.76
C ALA A 80 17.48 -14.89 12.40
N MET A 81 17.22 -13.90 11.53
CA MET A 81 16.86 -12.53 11.96
C MET A 81 15.34 -12.43 11.94
N PRO A 82 14.68 -12.37 13.10
CA PRO A 82 13.21 -12.34 13.17
C PRO A 82 12.61 -11.23 12.31
N GLY A 83 11.60 -11.56 11.50
CA GLY A 83 10.91 -10.61 10.63
C GLY A 83 11.52 -10.42 9.25
N PHE A 84 12.63 -11.10 8.93
CA PHE A 84 13.28 -11.05 7.63
C PHE A 84 13.17 -12.38 6.86
N GLU A 85 12.50 -13.36 7.41
CA GLU A 85 12.27 -14.66 6.78
C GLU A 85 11.44 -14.48 5.50
N GLY A 86 11.94 -15.00 4.39
CA GLY A 86 11.26 -14.90 3.08
C GLY A 86 11.29 -13.52 2.41
N ALA A 87 11.87 -12.51 3.07
CA ALA A 87 12.07 -11.20 2.47
C ALA A 87 13.29 -11.17 1.54
N ARG A 88 13.28 -10.30 0.53
CA ARG A 88 14.48 -9.93 -0.22
C ARG A 88 15.35 -9.05 0.66
N ALA A 89 16.04 -9.66 1.62
CA ALA A 89 16.91 -8.97 2.55
C ALA A 89 18.38 -9.04 2.09
N THR A 90 19.13 -8.04 2.47
CA THR A 90 20.60 -8.03 2.34
C THR A 90 21.20 -7.90 3.73
N PHE A 91 22.32 -8.58 3.92
CA PHE A 91 22.96 -8.73 5.21
C PHE A 91 24.39 -8.23 5.16
N ALA A 92 24.85 -7.67 6.29
CA ALA A 92 26.25 -7.32 6.48
C ALA A 92 26.66 -7.58 7.93
N ARG A 93 27.97 -7.69 8.17
CA ARG A 93 28.56 -7.95 9.47
C ARG A 93 29.71 -6.99 9.73
N SER A 94 29.78 -6.46 10.95
CA SER A 94 30.96 -5.84 11.56
C SER A 94 31.60 -6.79 12.56
N TRP A 95 32.62 -6.33 13.24
CA TRP A 95 33.25 -7.10 14.34
C TRP A 95 32.33 -7.28 15.58
N SER A 96 31.33 -6.39 15.75
CA SER A 96 30.46 -6.33 16.94
C SER A 96 28.98 -6.57 16.63
N ALA A 97 28.55 -6.49 15.35
CA ALA A 97 27.15 -6.60 15.01
C ALA A 97 26.89 -7.24 13.64
N ASP A 98 25.70 -7.83 13.53
CA ASP A 98 25.09 -8.23 12.27
C ASP A 98 23.99 -7.24 11.92
N VAL A 99 23.89 -6.83 10.66
CA VAL A 99 22.80 -6.00 10.15
C VAL A 99 22.02 -6.71 9.04
N ALA A 100 20.69 -6.59 9.09
CA ALA A 100 19.79 -6.95 8.01
C ALA A 100 19.04 -5.71 7.53
N ILE A 101 18.89 -5.58 6.21
CA ILE A 101 18.03 -4.55 5.62
C ILE A 101 17.04 -5.19 4.66
N ALA A 102 15.80 -4.72 4.69
CA ALA A 102 14.76 -5.12 3.74
C ALA A 102 13.71 -4.02 3.59
N LEU A 103 13.02 -4.06 2.44
CA LEU A 103 11.78 -3.30 2.24
C LEU A 103 10.60 -4.24 2.51
N LEU A 104 9.88 -4.01 3.60
CA LEU A 104 8.81 -4.87 4.10
C LEU A 104 7.45 -4.19 3.96
N PRO A 105 6.36 -4.95 3.75
CA PRO A 105 5.04 -4.36 3.77
C PRO A 105 4.67 -3.88 5.17
N ALA A 106 4.06 -2.69 5.28
CA ALA A 106 3.43 -2.29 6.54
C ALA A 106 2.24 -3.21 6.85
N VAL A 107 2.22 -3.78 8.05
CA VAL A 107 1.16 -4.70 8.53
C VAL A 107 0.48 -4.18 9.79
N THR A 108 1.15 -3.29 10.54
CA THR A 108 0.64 -2.67 11.76
C THR A 108 1.00 -1.18 11.80
N PRO A 109 0.30 -0.37 12.60
CA PRO A 109 0.64 1.04 12.80
C PRO A 109 2.02 1.27 13.43
N SER A 110 2.60 0.24 14.07
CA SER A 110 3.94 0.31 14.64
C SER A 110 5.06 0.31 13.59
N LEU A 111 4.76 -0.01 12.33
CA LEU A 111 5.72 -0.23 11.24
C LEU A 111 6.66 -1.43 11.46
N LEU A 112 6.49 -2.19 12.53
CA LEU A 112 7.29 -3.41 12.77
C LEU A 112 6.83 -4.55 11.86
N PRO A 113 7.74 -5.46 11.46
CA PRO A 113 7.37 -6.74 10.88
C PRO A 113 6.41 -7.52 11.80
N ALA A 114 5.48 -8.29 11.21
CA ALA A 114 4.45 -9.01 11.97
C ALA A 114 5.02 -9.91 13.06
N GLN A 115 6.11 -10.61 12.77
CA GLN A 115 6.78 -11.50 13.72
C GLN A 115 7.36 -10.74 14.93
N LEU A 116 7.89 -9.54 14.67
CA LEU A 116 8.41 -8.67 15.73
C LEU A 116 7.29 -7.96 16.48
N ASP A 117 6.18 -7.66 15.82
CA ASP A 117 5.01 -7.06 16.47
C ASP A 117 4.26 -8.06 17.37
N ALA A 118 4.13 -9.32 16.93
CA ALA A 118 3.50 -10.40 17.70
C ALA A 118 4.32 -10.80 18.96
N ALA A 119 5.65 -10.69 18.90
CA ALA A 119 6.54 -10.99 20.02
C ALA A 119 6.57 -9.88 21.08
N LYS A 120 5.56 -9.03 21.15
CA LYS A 120 5.45 -7.95 22.15
C LYS A 120 5.39 -8.50 23.56
N SER A 121 6.56 -8.53 24.23
CA SER A 121 6.57 -8.39 25.68
C SER A 121 6.44 -6.90 26.01
N PRO A 122 5.43 -6.46 26.77
CA PRO A 122 5.24 -5.04 27.09
C PRO A 122 6.44 -4.39 27.77
N ALA A 123 7.28 -5.20 28.40
CA ALA A 123 8.42 -4.75 29.19
C ALA A 123 9.72 -4.49 28.39
N SER A 124 9.81 -4.93 27.13
CA SER A 124 11.11 -4.99 26.44
C SER A 124 11.23 -4.18 25.16
N SER A 125 10.19 -3.47 24.69
CA SER A 125 10.30 -2.65 23.48
C SER A 125 10.08 -1.17 23.78
N ARG A 126 11.18 -0.43 23.96
CA ARG A 126 11.13 1.04 24.00
C ARG A 126 11.15 1.58 22.58
N ARG A 127 10.03 2.22 22.17
CA ARG A 127 9.97 2.95 20.92
C ARG A 127 10.51 4.37 21.12
N ARG A 128 11.52 4.75 20.35
CA ARG A 128 12.01 6.12 20.24
C ARG A 128 11.95 6.61 18.80
N VAL A 129 12.07 7.91 18.59
CA VAL A 129 12.24 8.48 17.25
C VAL A 129 13.72 8.69 17.03
N ALA A 130 14.30 7.93 16.08
CA ALA A 130 15.66 8.16 15.60
C ALA A 130 15.64 9.19 14.47
N ARG A 131 16.73 9.93 14.31
CA ARG A 131 16.92 10.94 13.25
C ARG A 131 18.28 10.78 12.60
N ALA A 132 18.29 10.88 11.26
CA ALA A 132 19.50 10.96 10.46
C ALA A 132 19.33 12.07 9.42
N GLY A 133 19.77 13.29 9.73
CA GLY A 133 19.43 14.48 8.97
C GLY A 133 17.92 14.73 8.98
N ALA A 134 17.32 14.89 7.80
CA ALA A 134 15.87 15.04 7.65
C ALA A 134 15.09 13.73 7.82
N LEU A 135 15.77 12.56 7.79
CA LEU A 135 15.13 11.26 7.91
C LEU A 135 14.69 11.01 9.36
N ARG A 136 13.43 10.60 9.53
CA ARG A 136 12.85 10.22 10.82
C ARG A 136 12.39 8.77 10.77
N ALA A 137 12.71 8.00 11.82
CA ALA A 137 12.42 6.58 11.93
C ALA A 137 11.87 6.23 13.31
N TYR A 138 11.09 5.18 13.40
CA TYR A 138 10.88 4.52 14.68
C TYR A 138 12.05 3.59 14.96
N HIS A 139 12.62 3.71 16.14
CA HIS A 139 13.67 2.84 16.67
C HIS A 139 13.11 2.03 17.82
N TYR A 140 13.26 0.73 17.75
CA TYR A 140 12.82 -0.25 18.73
C TYR A 140 14.04 -1.01 19.24
N VAL A 141 14.22 -1.01 20.55
CA VAL A 141 15.27 -1.80 21.20
C VAL A 141 14.59 -3.02 21.81
N ARG A 142 15.11 -4.19 21.53
CA ARG A 142 14.64 -5.46 22.07
C ARG A 142 15.79 -6.22 22.71
N ASP A 143 15.54 -6.76 23.87
CA ASP A 143 16.41 -7.73 24.52
C ASP A 143 15.80 -9.12 24.35
N PRO A 144 16.27 -9.93 23.39
CA PRO A 144 15.80 -11.29 23.21
C PRO A 144 16.50 -12.22 24.21
N ARG A 145 16.30 -12.02 25.52
CA ARG A 145 16.67 -12.95 26.59
C ARG A 145 17.98 -13.74 26.33
N GLY A 146 19.10 -13.05 26.38
CA GLY A 146 20.43 -13.70 26.41
C GLY A 146 21.13 -13.92 25.07
N ALA A 147 20.51 -13.53 23.92
CA ALA A 147 21.13 -13.68 22.60
C ALA A 147 21.71 -12.36 22.02
N GLY A 148 21.90 -11.34 22.84
CA GLY A 148 22.33 -10.00 22.44
C GLY A 148 21.16 -9.04 22.24
N VAL A 149 21.48 -7.77 22.01
CA VAL A 149 20.49 -6.71 21.78
C VAL A 149 20.07 -6.71 20.31
N LEU A 150 18.77 -6.69 20.05
CA LEU A 150 18.20 -6.49 18.72
C LEU A 150 17.62 -5.08 18.62
N ASP A 151 18.27 -4.25 17.83
CA ASP A 151 17.77 -2.93 17.44
C ASP A 151 17.05 -3.01 16.10
N VAL A 152 15.86 -2.43 16.01
CA VAL A 152 15.08 -2.37 14.76
C VAL A 152 14.72 -0.93 14.46
N VAL A 153 15.15 -0.47 13.30
CA VAL A 153 14.79 0.85 12.78
C VAL A 153 13.80 0.68 11.63
N ALA A 154 12.65 1.33 11.73
CA ALA A 154 11.57 1.28 10.77
C ALA A 154 11.29 2.66 10.18
N VAL A 155 11.52 2.81 8.87
CA VAL A 155 11.32 4.06 8.12
C VAL A 155 10.17 3.85 7.14
N PRO A 156 9.06 4.59 7.25
CA PRO A 156 7.98 4.48 6.27
C PRO A 156 8.42 5.05 4.92
N THR A 157 8.04 4.37 3.84
CA THR A 157 8.31 4.79 2.47
C THR A 157 7.07 4.61 1.60
N THR A 158 7.05 5.19 0.41
CA THR A 158 5.97 4.98 -0.57
C THR A 158 5.91 3.55 -1.13
N GLN A 159 6.92 2.72 -0.85
CA GLN A 159 7.00 1.34 -1.33
C GLN A 159 6.84 0.29 -0.20
N GLY A 160 6.64 0.73 1.03
CA GLY A 160 6.58 -0.11 2.22
C GLY A 160 7.39 0.48 3.35
N VAL A 161 7.93 -0.37 4.22
CA VAL A 161 8.73 0.04 5.37
C VAL A 161 10.18 -0.38 5.13
N ALA A 162 11.08 0.58 5.01
CA ALA A 162 12.50 0.31 5.04
C ALA A 162 12.87 -0.09 6.47
N THR A 163 13.22 -1.35 6.64
CA THR A 163 13.53 -1.94 7.95
C THR A 163 15.00 -2.28 8.01
N ILE A 164 15.66 -1.76 9.05
CA ILE A 164 17.03 -2.10 9.43
C ILE A 164 16.95 -2.83 10.76
N ALA A 165 17.54 -4.01 10.85
CA ALA A 165 17.68 -4.71 12.12
C ALA A 165 19.16 -4.99 12.39
N CYS A 166 19.63 -4.59 13.54
CA CYS A 166 21.00 -4.81 14.00
C CYS A 166 20.96 -5.73 15.21
N ARG A 167 21.74 -6.80 15.19
CA ARG A 167 21.98 -7.66 16.34
C ARG A 167 23.41 -7.44 16.81
N SER A 168 23.58 -6.97 18.02
CA SER A 168 24.90 -6.82 18.65
C SER A 168 25.04 -7.73 19.86
N THR A 169 26.24 -8.25 20.06
CA THR A 169 26.61 -9.02 21.25
C THR A 169 27.09 -8.10 22.38
N VAL A 170 27.43 -6.87 22.04
CA VAL A 170 27.87 -5.82 22.96
C VAL A 170 26.89 -4.67 22.84
N VAL A 171 26.59 -3.99 23.94
CA VAL A 171 25.78 -2.77 23.92
C VAL A 171 26.56 -1.66 23.19
N ALA A 172 26.47 -1.68 21.85
CA ALA A 172 27.01 -0.62 20.99
C ALA A 172 25.80 0.15 20.43
N PRO A 173 25.40 1.26 21.09
CA PRO A 173 24.12 1.91 20.83
C PRO A 173 24.01 2.57 19.44
N ASP A 174 25.10 2.73 18.70
CA ASP A 174 25.15 3.63 17.56
C ASP A 174 25.24 2.94 16.19
N GLU A 175 25.40 1.61 16.11
CA GLU A 175 25.62 0.93 14.83
C GLU A 175 24.38 0.97 13.91
N CYS A 176 23.19 0.79 14.47
CA CYS A 176 21.94 0.94 13.70
C CYS A 176 21.68 2.41 13.29
N ASP A 177 22.02 3.35 14.15
CA ASP A 177 21.89 4.79 13.83
C ASP A 177 22.91 5.20 12.74
N LEU A 178 24.10 4.61 12.72
CA LEU A 178 25.09 4.78 11.64
C LEU A 178 24.56 4.20 10.32
N ALA A 179 23.98 3.00 10.37
CA ALA A 179 23.36 2.38 9.21
C ALA A 179 22.19 3.26 8.67
N LEU A 180 21.39 3.84 9.55
CA LEU A 180 20.30 4.75 9.15
C LEU A 180 20.80 5.94 8.34
N ARG A 181 21.97 6.52 8.66
CA ARG A 181 22.55 7.64 7.92
C ARG A 181 22.93 7.28 6.47
N GLY A 182 23.31 6.02 6.26
CA GLY A 182 23.66 5.48 4.94
C GLY A 182 22.46 5.07 4.08
N LEU A 183 21.23 5.15 4.63
CA LEU A 183 20.03 4.67 3.97
C LEU A 183 19.58 5.60 2.85
N ARG A 184 19.28 5.00 1.68
CA ARG A 184 18.76 5.69 0.49
C ARG A 184 17.69 4.82 -0.17
N LEU A 185 16.82 5.45 -0.98
CA LEU A 185 15.93 4.75 -1.89
C LEU A 185 16.37 5.01 -3.33
N ALA A 186 16.41 3.96 -4.14
CA ALA A 186 16.66 4.08 -5.57
C ALA A 186 15.42 4.62 -6.29
N ARG A 187 14.22 4.26 -5.80
CA ARG A 187 12.93 4.73 -6.29
C ARG A 187 11.99 4.99 -5.12
N GLY A 188 11.02 5.90 -5.33
CA GLY A 188 10.08 6.31 -4.29
C GLY A 188 10.66 7.33 -3.31
N SER A 189 9.96 7.60 -2.22
CA SER A 189 10.32 8.59 -1.22
C SER A 189 10.12 8.07 0.20
N PHE A 190 10.85 8.63 1.14
CA PHE A 190 10.58 8.45 2.56
C PHE A 190 9.36 9.25 2.96
N LEU A 191 8.54 8.68 3.84
CA LEU A 191 7.36 9.33 4.37
C LEU A 191 7.64 9.93 5.75
N PRO A 192 6.96 11.03 6.12
CA PRO A 192 7.07 11.55 7.47
C PRO A 192 6.44 10.57 8.47
N LEU A 193 6.98 10.52 9.68
CA LEU A 193 6.35 9.79 10.77
C LEU A 193 5.05 10.49 11.17
N SER A 194 3.94 9.84 10.94
CA SER A 194 2.59 10.30 11.28
C SER A 194 1.71 9.14 11.72
N ALA A 195 0.52 9.44 12.22
CA ALA A 195 -0.46 8.40 12.55
C ALA A 195 -0.86 7.55 11.34
N ASP A 196 -0.80 8.11 10.14
CA ASP A 196 -1.16 7.44 8.89
C ASP A 196 0.05 6.89 8.11
N ALA A 197 1.27 6.97 8.65
CA ALA A 197 2.49 6.56 7.94
C ALA A 197 2.43 5.09 7.47
N ALA A 198 1.94 4.18 8.30
CA ALA A 198 1.76 2.78 7.94
C ALA A 198 0.71 2.59 6.84
N PHE A 199 -0.40 3.32 6.91
CA PHE A 199 -1.43 3.32 5.88
C PHE A 199 -0.87 3.84 4.55
N LEU A 200 -0.18 4.99 4.57
CA LEU A 200 0.41 5.62 3.39
C LEU A 200 1.48 4.73 2.73
N SER A 201 2.29 4.05 3.51
CA SER A 201 3.30 3.13 2.95
C SER A 201 2.70 1.88 2.30
N ARG A 202 1.47 1.48 2.68
CA ARG A 202 0.77 0.33 2.10
C ARG A 202 -0.16 0.70 0.95
N LEU A 203 -0.69 1.91 0.97
CA LEU A 203 -1.73 2.39 0.05
C LEU A 203 -1.38 2.23 -1.43
N PRO A 204 -0.16 2.59 -1.92
CA PRO A 204 0.16 2.49 -3.35
C PRO A 204 0.05 1.07 -3.89
N ALA A 205 0.60 0.08 -3.17
CA ALA A 205 0.55 -1.33 -3.59
C ALA A 205 -0.89 -1.89 -3.60
N VAL A 206 -1.71 -1.52 -2.61
CA VAL A 206 -3.11 -1.93 -2.54
C VAL A 206 -3.93 -1.25 -3.63
N ALA A 207 -3.71 0.04 -3.87
CA ALA A 207 -4.40 0.79 -4.94
C ALA A 207 -4.08 0.23 -6.32
N ALA A 208 -2.81 -0.07 -6.62
CA ALA A 208 -2.39 -0.67 -7.88
C ALA A 208 -3.03 -2.06 -8.10
N THR A 209 -3.07 -2.88 -7.05
CA THR A 209 -3.72 -4.21 -7.11
C THR A 209 -5.22 -4.09 -7.36
N LEU A 210 -5.91 -3.20 -6.65
CA LEU A 210 -7.34 -2.94 -6.81
C LEU A 210 -7.64 -2.45 -8.23
N ASP A 211 -6.85 -1.49 -8.74
CA ASP A 211 -7.06 -0.92 -10.06
C ASP A 211 -6.88 -1.96 -11.17
N ALA A 212 -5.81 -2.75 -11.12
CA ALA A 212 -5.58 -3.84 -12.07
C ALA A 212 -6.74 -4.87 -12.08
N GLN A 213 -7.35 -5.14 -10.91
CA GLN A 213 -8.52 -6.01 -10.82
C GLN A 213 -9.77 -5.33 -11.39
N ARG A 214 -9.99 -4.05 -11.09
CA ARG A 214 -11.13 -3.26 -11.60
C ARG A 214 -11.12 -3.17 -13.12
N VAL A 215 -9.99 -2.80 -13.72
CA VAL A 215 -9.84 -2.71 -15.18
C VAL A 215 -10.24 -4.03 -15.83
N ARG A 216 -9.61 -5.13 -15.43
CA ARG A 216 -9.88 -6.47 -15.98
C ARG A 216 -11.33 -6.90 -15.82
N LEU A 217 -11.94 -6.66 -14.65
CA LEU A 217 -13.33 -7.09 -14.39
C LEU A 217 -14.34 -6.21 -15.09
N ARG A 218 -14.08 -4.91 -15.26
CA ARG A 218 -14.92 -4.01 -16.02
C ARG A 218 -14.89 -4.29 -17.53
N GLU A 219 -13.72 -4.59 -18.07
CA GLU A 219 -13.61 -5.04 -19.46
C GLU A 219 -14.42 -6.31 -19.71
N ARG A 220 -14.40 -7.27 -18.76
CA ARG A 220 -15.25 -8.47 -18.83
C ARG A 220 -16.72 -8.11 -18.77
N LEU A 221 -17.13 -7.24 -17.84
CA LEU A 221 -18.52 -6.80 -17.72
C LEU A 221 -19.02 -6.09 -18.98
N ALA A 222 -18.16 -5.29 -19.61
CA ALA A 222 -18.48 -4.59 -20.85
C ALA A 222 -18.60 -5.52 -22.06
N ARG A 223 -17.78 -6.59 -22.10
CA ARG A 223 -17.78 -7.60 -23.18
C ARG A 223 -18.73 -8.75 -22.90
N ALA A 224 -19.41 -8.77 -21.74
CA ALA A 224 -20.26 -9.87 -21.33
C ALA A 224 -21.33 -10.16 -22.38
N THR A 225 -21.24 -11.31 -23.01
CA THR A 225 -22.28 -11.91 -23.84
C THR A 225 -23.28 -12.65 -22.96
N LEU A 226 -24.35 -13.20 -23.54
CA LEU A 226 -25.34 -14.00 -22.82
C LEU A 226 -24.73 -15.22 -22.09
N ALA A 227 -23.52 -15.64 -22.46
CA ALA A 227 -22.81 -16.76 -21.84
C ALA A 227 -22.01 -16.37 -20.56
N GLU A 228 -21.70 -15.09 -20.35
CA GLU A 228 -21.01 -14.62 -19.15
C GLU A 228 -22.02 -14.10 -18.13
N ASP A 229 -21.90 -14.56 -16.89
CA ASP A 229 -22.73 -14.14 -15.77
C ASP A 229 -22.27 -12.76 -15.24
N PRO A 230 -22.95 -11.64 -15.61
CA PRO A 230 -22.59 -10.31 -15.16
C PRO A 230 -22.75 -10.14 -13.65
N ALA A 231 -23.65 -10.88 -13.01
CA ALA A 231 -23.83 -10.86 -11.56
C ALA A 231 -22.57 -11.43 -10.86
N ARG A 232 -22.00 -12.49 -11.40
CA ARG A 232 -20.74 -13.06 -10.89
C ARG A 232 -19.58 -12.10 -11.07
N THR A 233 -19.51 -11.36 -12.16
CA THR A 233 -18.46 -10.34 -12.38
C THR A 233 -18.61 -9.18 -11.40
N ALA A 234 -19.82 -8.70 -11.13
CA ALA A 234 -20.08 -7.71 -10.10
C ALA A 234 -19.70 -8.22 -8.69
N ALA A 235 -19.99 -9.48 -8.37
CA ALA A 235 -19.56 -10.10 -7.11
C ALA A 235 -18.03 -10.16 -6.97
N ARG A 236 -17.29 -10.43 -8.06
CA ARG A 236 -15.82 -10.38 -8.06
C ARG A 236 -15.28 -8.97 -7.82
N LEU A 237 -15.94 -7.93 -8.35
CA LEU A 237 -15.60 -6.53 -8.05
C LEU A 237 -15.82 -6.24 -6.55
N ALA A 238 -16.92 -6.70 -5.96
CA ALA A 238 -17.12 -6.61 -4.51
C ALA A 238 -15.96 -7.28 -3.73
N GLY A 239 -15.51 -8.45 -4.18
CA GLY A 239 -14.36 -9.16 -3.62
C GLY A 239 -13.05 -8.36 -3.70
N ALA A 240 -12.81 -7.66 -4.81
CA ALA A 240 -11.64 -6.80 -4.98
C ALA A 240 -11.62 -5.64 -3.96
N TYR A 241 -12.76 -4.98 -3.75
CA TYR A 241 -12.89 -3.92 -2.73
C TYR A 241 -12.78 -4.48 -1.30
N ALA A 242 -13.31 -5.70 -1.05
CA ALA A 242 -13.14 -6.37 0.24
C ALA A 242 -11.66 -6.65 0.54
N GLY A 243 -10.90 -7.13 -0.43
CA GLY A 243 -9.46 -7.37 -0.31
C GLY A 243 -8.67 -6.08 0.00
N ALA A 244 -8.94 -5.01 -0.73
CA ALA A 244 -8.32 -3.71 -0.50
C ALA A 244 -8.63 -3.17 0.90
N ARG A 245 -9.90 -3.23 1.32
CA ARG A 245 -10.32 -2.87 2.68
C ARG A 245 -9.61 -3.68 3.76
N SER A 246 -9.57 -4.99 3.60
CA SER A 246 -8.94 -5.90 4.57
C SER A 246 -7.46 -5.59 4.77
N ALA A 247 -6.75 -5.26 3.68
CA ALA A 247 -5.33 -4.91 3.72
C ALA A 247 -5.05 -3.56 4.39
N LEU A 248 -5.99 -2.59 4.31
CA LEU A 248 -5.79 -1.22 4.80
C LEU A 248 -6.41 -0.97 6.18
N ARG A 249 -7.48 -1.68 6.54
CA ARG A 249 -8.20 -1.47 7.80
C ARG A 249 -7.33 -1.51 9.06
N PRO A 250 -6.40 -2.48 9.23
CA PRO A 250 -5.55 -2.54 10.43
C PRO A 250 -4.60 -1.35 10.57
N LEU A 251 -4.34 -0.62 9.46
CA LEU A 251 -3.38 0.47 9.39
C LEU A 251 -4.02 1.85 9.58
N ALA A 252 -5.34 1.92 9.53
CA ALA A 252 -6.08 3.17 9.63
C ALA A 252 -6.34 3.55 11.10
N ALA A 253 -5.82 4.69 11.52
CA ALA A 253 -6.11 5.24 12.83
C ALA A 253 -7.61 5.62 12.95
N PRO A 254 -8.27 5.42 14.10
CA PRO A 254 -9.66 5.80 14.28
C PRO A 254 -9.87 7.31 14.01
N ARG A 255 -10.97 7.64 13.33
CA ARG A 255 -11.36 9.03 12.99
C ARG A 255 -10.37 9.78 12.09
N SER A 256 -9.38 9.10 11.50
CA SER A 256 -8.44 9.67 10.54
C SER A 256 -9.03 9.72 9.12
N GLU A 257 -8.34 10.41 8.22
CA GLU A 257 -8.67 10.39 6.79
C GLU A 257 -8.50 8.98 6.19
N ALA A 258 -7.53 8.20 6.70
CA ALA A 258 -7.35 6.81 6.37
C ALA A 258 -8.58 5.96 6.73
N ALA A 259 -9.16 6.14 7.92
CA ALA A 259 -10.39 5.46 8.32
C ALA A 259 -11.56 5.80 7.39
N GLY A 260 -11.68 7.06 6.98
CA GLY A 260 -12.67 7.47 5.99
C GLY A 260 -12.46 6.82 4.60
N THR A 261 -11.22 6.56 4.19
CA THR A 261 -10.91 5.83 2.94
C THR A 261 -11.33 4.37 3.05
N VAL A 262 -11.03 3.72 4.17
CA VAL A 262 -11.47 2.34 4.47
C VAL A 262 -12.99 2.22 4.49
N GLY A 263 -13.70 3.19 5.07
CA GLY A 263 -15.17 3.25 5.07
C GLY A 263 -15.74 3.35 3.65
N LEU A 264 -15.10 4.13 2.78
CA LEU A 264 -15.54 4.27 1.39
C LEU A 264 -15.32 2.97 0.58
N LEU A 265 -14.23 2.24 0.83
CA LEU A 265 -14.02 0.91 0.23
C LEU A 265 -15.12 -0.09 0.66
N GLU A 266 -15.57 -0.04 1.92
CA GLU A 266 -16.69 -0.86 2.41
C GLU A 266 -18.01 -0.48 1.73
N THR A 267 -18.29 0.81 1.58
CA THR A 267 -19.48 1.30 0.88
C THR A 267 -19.50 0.80 -0.57
N LEU A 268 -18.38 0.91 -1.27
CA LEU A 268 -18.25 0.43 -2.65
C LEU A 268 -18.41 -1.09 -2.74
N ARG A 269 -17.83 -1.85 -1.81
CA ARG A 269 -18.08 -3.29 -1.70
C ARG A 269 -19.57 -3.60 -1.60
N ALA A 270 -20.27 -2.91 -0.70
CA ALA A 270 -21.72 -3.12 -0.49
C ALA A 270 -22.55 -2.76 -1.74
N HIS A 271 -22.16 -1.71 -2.46
CA HIS A 271 -22.80 -1.36 -3.73
C HIS A 271 -22.61 -2.44 -4.79
N TYR A 272 -21.40 -2.99 -4.95
CA TYR A 272 -21.17 -4.06 -5.92
C TYR A 272 -21.88 -5.37 -5.55
N VAL A 273 -22.08 -5.67 -4.27
CA VAL A 273 -22.94 -6.78 -3.83
C VAL A 273 -24.39 -6.54 -4.26
N ARG A 274 -24.93 -5.33 -4.03
CA ARG A 274 -26.29 -4.98 -4.48
C ARG A 274 -26.43 -5.01 -6.00
N LEU A 275 -25.41 -4.56 -6.72
CA LEU A 275 -25.39 -4.62 -8.19
C LEU A 275 -25.48 -6.06 -8.69
N ALA A 276 -24.73 -6.98 -8.06
CA ALA A 276 -24.78 -8.41 -8.37
C ALA A 276 -26.19 -8.98 -8.14
N GLY A 277 -26.82 -8.62 -7.03
CA GLY A 277 -28.22 -9.01 -6.75
C GLY A 277 -29.20 -8.49 -7.80
N ALA A 278 -29.14 -7.20 -8.14
CA ALA A 278 -30.02 -6.60 -9.13
C ALA A 278 -29.84 -7.23 -10.55
N LEU A 279 -28.60 -7.57 -10.91
CA LEU A 279 -28.30 -8.28 -12.15
C LEU A 279 -28.86 -9.71 -12.14
N GLY A 280 -28.76 -10.43 -11.01
CA GLY A 280 -29.29 -11.78 -10.87
C GLY A 280 -30.81 -11.84 -10.92
N THR A 281 -31.50 -10.82 -10.40
CA THR A 281 -32.98 -10.75 -10.40
C THR A 281 -33.56 -10.02 -11.61
N GLY A 282 -32.75 -9.38 -12.43
CA GLY A 282 -33.19 -8.54 -13.55
C GLY A 282 -33.86 -7.22 -13.12
N ASP A 283 -33.67 -6.77 -11.89
CA ASP A 283 -34.23 -5.53 -11.37
C ASP A 283 -33.51 -4.30 -11.94
N ARG A 284 -34.10 -3.69 -12.95
CA ARG A 284 -33.56 -2.51 -13.63
C ARG A 284 -33.54 -1.27 -12.76
N ALA A 285 -34.51 -1.09 -11.88
CA ALA A 285 -34.57 0.09 -11.02
C ALA A 285 -33.43 0.04 -9.99
N ALA A 286 -33.26 -1.10 -9.31
CA ALA A 286 -32.16 -1.33 -8.39
C ALA A 286 -30.79 -1.26 -9.09
N PHE A 287 -30.67 -1.82 -10.30
CA PHE A 287 -29.46 -1.73 -11.12
C PHE A 287 -29.07 -0.26 -11.36
N THR A 288 -30.01 0.54 -11.90
CA THR A 288 -29.73 1.95 -12.27
C THR A 288 -29.37 2.78 -11.04
N ALA A 289 -30.11 2.62 -9.94
CA ALA A 289 -29.84 3.33 -8.69
C ALA A 289 -28.46 2.97 -8.12
N THR A 290 -28.12 1.68 -8.13
CA THR A 290 -26.85 1.17 -7.60
C THR A 290 -25.67 1.60 -8.47
N ALA A 291 -25.79 1.57 -9.80
CA ALA A 291 -24.75 2.03 -10.72
C ALA A 291 -24.41 3.51 -10.48
N ARG A 292 -25.42 4.37 -10.34
CA ARG A 292 -25.20 5.79 -10.00
C ARG A 292 -24.52 5.98 -8.63
N ALA A 293 -24.83 5.14 -7.66
CA ALA A 293 -24.18 5.19 -6.35
C ALA A 293 -22.71 4.79 -6.44
N ILE A 294 -22.38 3.75 -7.22
CA ILE A 294 -20.99 3.33 -7.51
C ILE A 294 -20.23 4.49 -8.15
N ASP A 295 -20.74 5.10 -9.19
CA ASP A 295 -20.06 6.19 -9.90
C ASP A 295 -19.73 7.37 -8.97
N ARG A 296 -20.68 7.78 -8.12
CA ARG A 296 -20.44 8.84 -7.13
C ARG A 296 -19.36 8.48 -6.12
N ASP A 297 -19.42 7.26 -5.59
CA ASP A 297 -18.49 6.87 -4.52
C ASP A 297 -17.10 6.51 -5.06
N GLU A 298 -17.00 6.01 -6.29
CA GLU A 298 -15.71 5.88 -6.97
C GLU A 298 -15.06 7.23 -7.28
N SER A 299 -15.85 8.22 -7.68
CA SER A 299 -15.36 9.59 -7.86
C SER A 299 -14.85 10.18 -6.54
N ARG A 300 -15.55 9.92 -5.42
CA ARG A 300 -15.10 10.32 -4.08
C ARG A 300 -13.80 9.60 -3.68
N LEU A 301 -13.68 8.31 -3.98
CA LEU A 301 -12.45 7.55 -3.72
C LEU A 301 -11.29 8.11 -4.54
N ALA A 302 -11.48 8.35 -5.84
CA ALA A 302 -10.46 8.93 -6.71
C ALA A 302 -10.00 10.32 -6.21
N ALA A 303 -10.94 11.20 -5.84
CA ALA A 303 -10.61 12.51 -5.27
C ALA A 303 -9.81 12.40 -3.96
N ARG A 304 -10.13 11.42 -3.11
CA ARG A 304 -9.41 11.18 -1.86
C ARG A 304 -8.00 10.65 -2.11
N LEU A 305 -7.85 9.68 -2.99
CA LEU A 305 -6.53 9.17 -3.40
C LEU A 305 -5.66 10.26 -4.03
N GLY A 306 -6.24 11.12 -4.86
CA GLY A 306 -5.54 12.27 -5.44
C GLY A 306 -5.06 13.29 -4.40
N ARG A 307 -5.78 13.48 -3.27
CA ARG A 307 -5.28 14.31 -2.16
C ARG A 307 -4.06 13.68 -1.49
N TRP A 308 -4.11 12.38 -1.21
CA TRP A 308 -2.97 11.64 -0.66
C TRP A 308 -1.72 11.77 -1.55
N GLN A 309 -1.88 11.63 -2.86
CA GLN A 309 -0.79 11.77 -3.81
C GLN A 309 -0.15 13.16 -3.76
N ARG A 310 -0.96 14.22 -3.79
CA ARG A 310 -0.44 15.58 -3.68
C ARG A 310 0.29 15.81 -2.36
N ALA A 311 -0.24 15.29 -1.26
CA ALA A 311 0.43 15.36 0.04
C ALA A 311 1.78 14.63 0.07
N LEU A 312 1.92 13.54 -0.69
CA LEU A 312 3.17 12.77 -0.81
C LEU A 312 4.17 13.41 -1.79
N ALA A 313 3.70 14.16 -2.80
CA ALA A 313 4.55 14.81 -3.79
C ALA A 313 5.12 16.17 -3.34
N LEU A 314 4.52 16.78 -2.30
CA LEU A 314 5.04 18.04 -1.76
C LEU A 314 6.36 17.78 -1.03
N PRO A 315 7.46 18.53 -1.36
CA PRO A 315 8.68 18.47 -0.58
C PRO A 315 8.33 18.89 0.86
N HIS A 316 8.62 18.03 1.83
CA HIS A 316 8.44 18.36 3.23
C HIS A 316 9.47 19.46 3.57
N ALA A 317 9.01 20.70 3.63
CA ALA A 317 9.78 21.81 4.23
C ALA A 317 10.04 21.41 5.68
N GLY A 318 11.27 20.98 5.94
CA GLY A 318 11.78 20.59 7.26
C GLY A 318 12.47 21.73 7.95
#